data_923cee0f0c5e99eb529839b856addfc9
#
_entry.id   923cee0f0c5e99eb529839b856addfc9
#
_cell.length_a   1.000
_cell.length_b   1.000
_cell.length_c   1.000
_cell.angle_alpha   90.00
_cell.angle_beta   90.00
_cell.angle_gamma   90.00
#
_symmetry.space_group_name_H-M   'P 1'
#
loop_
_entity.id
_entity.type
_entity.pdbx_description
1 polymer ?
#
loop_
_entity_poly.entity_id
_entity_poly.type
_entity_poly.pdbx_seq_one_letter_code
_entity_poly.pdbx_strand_id
1 'polypeptide(L)' 'MQLNLGDLVQMRKTHPCGSDRWVITRTGADIKIRCEGCGRVVMLDRPEFEKRVRKVLTPRPEE' A
#
# COMPACT_ATOMS: atom_id res chain seq x y z
N MET A 1 -1.91 -10.29 8.15
CA MET A 1 -2.43 -9.22 7.28
C MET A 1 -2.67 -9.77 5.89
N GLN A 2 -3.85 -9.56 5.36
CA GLN A 2 -4.22 -10.08 4.06
C GLN A 2 -4.18 -8.96 3.04
N LEU A 3 -3.45 -9.19 1.95
CA LEU A 3 -3.22 -8.17 0.93
C LEU A 3 -3.71 -8.67 -0.42
N ASN A 4 -4.41 -7.82 -1.14
CA ASN A 4 -4.91 -8.16 -2.47
C ASN A 4 -4.56 -7.05 -3.45
N LEU A 5 -4.46 -7.41 -4.72
CA LEU A 5 -4.22 -6.43 -5.76
C LEU A 5 -5.34 -5.39 -5.76
N GLY A 6 -4.96 -4.14 -5.89
CA GLY A 6 -5.93 -3.06 -5.92
C GLY A 6 -6.34 -2.53 -4.56
N ASP A 7 -5.86 -3.14 -3.49
CA ASP A 7 -6.19 -2.64 -2.16
C ASP A 7 -5.54 -1.28 -1.93
N LEU A 8 -6.28 -0.41 -1.27
CA LEU A 8 -5.79 0.90 -0.88
C LEU A 8 -5.26 0.80 0.54
N VAL A 9 -4.04 1.23 0.76
CA VAL A 9 -3.42 1.18 2.08
C VAL A 9 -2.94 2.56 2.48
N GLN A 10 -2.90 2.80 3.78
CA GLN A 10 -2.35 4.02 4.34
C GLN A 10 -1.01 3.70 4.97
N MET A 11 0.02 4.43 4.58
CA MET A 11 1.35 4.24 5.12
C MET A 11 1.54 5.13 6.34
N ARG A 12 2.51 4.77 7.17
CA ARG A 12 2.74 5.53 8.40
C ARG A 12 3.30 6.91 8.13
N LYS A 13 4.07 7.05 7.06
CA LYS A 13 4.67 8.33 6.70
C LYS A 13 4.01 8.88 5.46
N THR A 14 3.83 10.19 5.45
CA THR A 14 3.30 10.87 4.28
C THR A 14 4.38 10.94 3.21
N HIS A 15 4.00 10.60 1.98
CA HIS A 15 4.92 10.71 0.85
C HIS A 15 5.21 12.19 0.56
N PRO A 16 6.38 12.51 0.03
CA PRO A 16 6.71 13.91 -0.27
C PRO A 16 5.69 14.64 -1.15
N CYS A 17 4.90 13.91 -1.93
CA CYS A 17 3.87 14.55 -2.73
C CYS A 17 2.64 14.94 -1.92
N GLY A 18 2.61 14.62 -0.64
CA GLY A 18 1.51 14.99 0.23
C GLY A 18 0.50 13.89 0.48
N SER A 19 0.64 12.75 -0.14
CA SER A 19 -0.30 11.66 0.03
C SER A 19 0.32 10.54 0.86
N ASP A 20 -0.47 9.93 1.73
CA ASP A 20 -0.03 8.75 2.46
C ASP A 20 -0.78 7.50 2.01
N ARG A 21 -1.55 7.59 0.94
CA ARG A 21 -2.34 6.48 0.44
C ARG A 21 -1.71 5.87 -0.78
N TRP A 22 -1.68 4.54 -0.79
CA TRP A 22 -1.03 3.78 -1.84
C TRP A 22 -1.92 2.62 -2.26
N VAL A 23 -1.81 2.25 -3.53
CA VAL A 23 -2.57 1.13 -4.09
C VAL A 23 -1.60 -0.02 -4.31
N ILE A 24 -1.98 -1.22 -3.88
CA ILE A 24 -1.15 -2.39 -4.08
C ILE A 24 -1.27 -2.83 -5.53
N THR A 25 -0.16 -2.82 -6.25
CA THR A 25 -0.14 -3.21 -7.65
C THR A 25 0.46 -4.60 -7.85
N ARG A 26 1.11 -5.15 -6.82
CA ARG A 26 1.66 -6.50 -6.91
C ARG A 26 1.83 -7.07 -5.52
N THR A 27 1.51 -8.36 -5.39
CA THR A 27 1.73 -9.09 -4.14
C THR A 27 2.65 -10.26 -4.40
N GLY A 28 3.09 -10.91 -3.35
CA GLY A 28 3.99 -12.04 -3.45
C GLY A 28 5.10 -11.88 -2.44
N ALA A 29 6.31 -12.32 -2.79
CA ALA A 29 7.45 -12.13 -1.92
C ALA A 29 7.74 -10.65 -1.75
N ASP A 30 7.59 -9.88 -2.83
CA ASP A 30 7.73 -8.43 -2.80
C ASP A 30 6.39 -7.79 -3.05
N ILE A 31 6.17 -6.65 -2.42
CA ILE A 31 4.93 -5.90 -2.55
C ILE A 31 5.23 -4.64 -3.34
N LYS A 32 4.53 -4.43 -4.45
CA LYS A 32 4.62 -3.18 -5.19
C LYS A 32 3.42 -2.33 -4.89
N ILE A 33 3.67 -1.06 -4.62
CA ILE A 33 2.59 -0.13 -4.31
C ILE A 33 2.79 1.13 -5.15
N ARG A 34 1.68 1.76 -5.48
CA ARG A 34 1.69 2.98 -6.28
C ARG A 34 1.05 4.09 -5.46
N CYS A 35 1.71 5.24 -5.41
CA CYS A 35 1.21 6.37 -4.66
C CYS A 35 -0.03 6.94 -5.34
N GLU A 36 -1.10 7.14 -4.56
CA GLU A 36 -2.33 7.71 -5.11
C GLU A 36 -2.16 9.15 -5.53
N GLY A 37 -1.23 9.85 -4.90
CA GLY A 37 -1.09 11.27 -5.19
C GLY A 37 -0.28 11.56 -6.44
N CYS A 38 0.84 10.88 -6.64
CA CYS A 38 1.74 11.19 -7.75
C CYS A 38 1.99 10.03 -8.69
N GLY A 39 1.52 8.83 -8.38
CA GLY A 39 1.68 7.69 -9.25
C GLY A 39 3.01 6.98 -9.15
N ARG A 40 3.86 7.38 -8.21
CA ARG A 40 5.15 6.74 -8.05
C ARG A 40 4.98 5.31 -7.57
N VAL A 41 5.77 4.40 -8.13
CA VAL A 41 5.74 2.99 -7.75
C VAL A 41 6.96 2.67 -6.91
N VAL A 42 6.73 1.98 -5.80
CA VAL A 42 7.79 1.58 -4.89
C VAL A 42 7.62 0.08 -4.61
N MET A 43 8.73 -0.62 -4.49
CA MET A 43 8.70 -2.04 -4.17
C MET A 43 9.34 -2.25 -2.80
N LEU A 44 8.65 -3.00 -1.95
CA LEU A 44 9.13 -3.33 -0.60
C LEU A 44 9.00 -4.82 -0.42
N ASP A 45 9.93 -5.42 0.36
CA ASP A 45 9.71 -6.80 0.71
C ASP A 45 8.58 -6.86 1.75
N ARG A 46 8.04 -8.05 1.95
CA ARG A 46 6.85 -8.19 2.77
C ARG A 46 7.06 -7.71 4.22
N PRO A 47 8.13 -8.10 4.89
CA PRO A 47 8.34 -7.60 6.25
C PRO A 47 8.47 -6.09 6.32
N GLU A 48 9.13 -5.50 5.35
CA GLU A 48 9.30 -4.06 5.33
C GLU A 48 7.95 -3.37 5.10
N PHE A 49 7.15 -3.91 4.18
CA PHE A 49 5.83 -3.36 3.91
C PHE A 49 4.97 -3.40 5.19
N GLU A 50 4.99 -4.53 5.89
CA GLU A 50 4.18 -4.67 7.09
C GLU A 50 4.58 -3.69 8.19
N LYS A 51 5.86 -3.33 8.23
CA LYS A 51 6.31 -2.34 9.19
C LYS A 51 5.85 -0.94 8.81
N ARG A 52 5.75 -0.65 7.54
CA ARG A 52 5.47 0.71 7.08
C ARG A 52 4.01 0.99 6.86
N VAL A 53 3.19 -0.04 6.71
CA VAL A 53 1.76 0.17 6.48
C VAL A 53 1.09 0.46 7.81
N ARG A 54 0.20 1.46 7.80
CA ARG A 54 -0.57 1.79 8.98
C ARG A 54 -1.84 0.96 9.04
N LYS A 55 -2.57 0.93 7.93
CA LYS A 55 -3.77 0.11 7.86
C LYS A 55 -4.19 -0.05 6.42
N VAL A 56 -5.02 -1.05 6.16
CA VAL A 56 -5.63 -1.25 4.85
C VAL A 56 -6.92 -0.47 4.85
N LEU A 57 -7.05 0.45 3.91
CA LEU A 57 -8.20 1.35 3.86
C LEU A 57 -9.35 0.80 3.04
N THR A 58 -9.05 -0.03 2.06
CA THR A 58 -10.09 -0.52 1.18
C THR A 58 -11.06 -1.38 1.94
N PRO A 59 -12.33 -1.02 1.98
CA PRO A 59 -13.30 -1.86 2.67
C PRO A 59 -13.57 -3.10 1.83
N ARG A 60 -13.78 -4.19 2.49
CA ARG A 60 -14.12 -5.40 1.79
C ARG A 60 -15.61 -5.39 1.55
N PRO A 61 -16.01 -5.51 0.32
CA PRO A 61 -17.44 -5.40 0.02
C PRO A 61 -18.25 -6.55 0.54
N GLU A 62 -17.59 -7.55 0.94
CA GLU A 62 -18.36 -8.63 1.41
C GLU A 62 -18.85 -8.38 2.68
N GLU A 63 -18.66 -7.64 3.07
CA GLU A 63 -19.20 -7.48 4.19
C GLU A 63 -20.12 -7.10 4.23
#